data_0fa9f000d5ef58a8ef0e6482204d9b5e
#
_entry.id   0fa9f000d5ef58a8ef0e6482204d9b5e
#
_cell.length_a   1.000
_cell.length_b   1.000
_cell.length_c   1.000
_cell.angle_alpha   90.00
_cell.angle_beta   90.00
_cell.angle_gamma   90.00
#
_symmetry.space_group_name_H-M   'P 1'
#
loop_
_entity.id
_entity.type
_entity.pdbx_description
1 polymer ?
#
loop_
_entity_poly.entity_id
_entity_poly.type
_entity_poly.pdbx_seq_one_letter_code
_entity_poly.pdbx_strand_id
1 'polypeptide(L)'
;VGAAEAGANLTVWEHRSPIIAVEMAALMQDPVGEGPNMILPGKEAEGRRPMPDAADELGKLTQFYYNVLYVVTSDKAGGTKAQVNAQARQWLKDQKFPVGHILVLSSDPKALGEKLDEMHAAGWRTLKIGVGRTKAFAESFLQRRLDAVMVPEPARGEVPRKAKVAK
;
A
#
# COMPACT_ATOMS: atom_id res chain seq x y z
N VAL A 1 -34.56 12.11 12.50
CA VAL A 1 -33.73 10.92 12.31
C VAL A 1 -32.97 11.11 11.01
N GLY A 2 -31.69 11.34 11.10
CA GLY A 2 -30.83 11.48 9.91
C GLY A 2 -30.63 10.16 9.17
N ALA A 3 -30.58 10.21 7.84
CA ALA A 3 -30.16 9.08 7.06
C ALA A 3 -28.63 8.90 7.19
N ALA A 4 -28.15 7.70 7.48
CA ALA A 4 -26.75 7.37 7.45
C ALA A 4 -26.38 6.86 6.06
N GLU A 5 -25.42 7.48 5.39
CA GLU A 5 -24.87 7.00 4.14
C GLU A 5 -23.53 6.31 4.39
N ALA A 6 -23.37 5.12 3.83
CA ALA A 6 -22.11 4.40 3.78
C ALA A 6 -21.71 4.18 2.33
N GLY A 7 -20.53 4.64 1.96
CA GLY A 7 -19.97 4.44 0.63
C GLY A 7 -18.97 3.28 0.63
N ALA A 8 -19.02 2.44 -0.39
CA ALA A 8 -18.02 1.42 -0.64
C ALA A 8 -17.60 1.45 -2.12
N ASN A 9 -16.31 1.21 -2.37
CA ASN A 9 -15.81 1.02 -3.72
C ASN A 9 -15.79 -0.47 -4.04
N LEU A 10 -16.53 -0.85 -5.08
CA LEU A 10 -16.40 -2.17 -5.66
C LEU A 10 -15.36 -2.12 -6.78
N THR A 11 -14.30 -2.86 -6.60
CA THR A 11 -13.24 -2.98 -7.61
C THR A 11 -13.44 -4.27 -8.37
N VAL A 12 -13.62 -4.14 -9.68
CA VAL A 12 -13.72 -5.29 -10.59
C VAL A 12 -12.48 -5.32 -11.47
N TRP A 13 -11.65 -6.35 -11.31
CA TRP A 13 -10.43 -6.54 -12.09
C TRP A 13 -10.49 -7.85 -12.88
N GLU A 14 -9.87 -7.83 -14.03
CA GLU A 14 -9.61 -9.06 -14.78
C GLU A 14 -8.38 -9.78 -14.22
N HIS A 15 -8.44 -11.10 -14.09
CA HIS A 15 -7.32 -11.89 -13.57
C HIS A 15 -6.04 -11.80 -14.41
N ARG A 16 -6.14 -11.37 -15.66
CA ARG A 16 -5.00 -11.20 -16.58
C ARG A 16 -4.36 -9.82 -16.49
N SER A 17 -5.06 -8.84 -15.94
CA SER A 17 -4.51 -7.48 -15.80
C SER A 17 -3.38 -7.46 -14.77
N PRO A 18 -2.26 -6.80 -15.06
CA PRO A 18 -1.15 -6.71 -14.12
C PRO A 18 -1.56 -5.94 -12.88
N ILE A 19 -1.13 -6.41 -11.72
CA ILE A 19 -1.38 -5.78 -10.43
C ILE A 19 -0.05 -5.39 -9.80
N ILE A 20 0.04 -4.14 -9.35
CA ILE A 20 1.13 -3.66 -8.52
C ILE A 20 0.60 -3.41 -7.10
N ALA A 21 1.23 -3.99 -6.10
CA ALA A 21 0.94 -3.69 -4.70
C ALA A 21 1.82 -2.54 -4.23
N VAL A 22 1.22 -1.56 -3.57
CA VAL A 22 1.91 -0.38 -3.09
C VAL A 22 1.59 -0.17 -1.62
N GLU A 23 2.60 -0.22 -0.78
CA GLU A 23 2.46 0.14 0.64
C GLU A 23 2.24 1.65 0.75
N MET A 24 1.15 2.07 1.38
CA MET A 24 0.85 3.50 1.48
C MET A 24 1.93 4.31 2.18
N ALA A 25 2.66 3.71 3.12
CA ALA A 25 3.79 4.36 3.76
C ALA A 25 4.90 4.78 2.78
N ALA A 26 5.05 4.07 1.66
CA ALA A 26 6.01 4.42 0.60
C ALA A 26 5.58 5.65 -0.22
N LEU A 27 4.32 6.01 -0.18
CA LEU A 27 3.76 7.17 -0.89
C LEU A 27 3.84 8.48 -0.08
N MET A 28 4.24 8.40 1.16
CA MET A 28 4.23 9.52 2.11
C MET A 28 5.64 9.95 2.48
N GLN A 29 5.84 11.25 2.62
CA GLN A 29 7.07 11.79 3.20
C GLN A 29 7.09 11.54 4.70
N ASP A 30 8.30 11.43 5.26
CA ASP A 30 8.46 11.40 6.71
C ASP A 30 7.96 12.70 7.33
N PRO A 31 7.20 12.63 8.42
CA PRO A 31 6.96 13.80 9.22
C PRO A 31 8.29 14.30 9.79
N VAL A 32 8.48 15.59 9.77
CA VAL A 32 9.69 16.20 10.31
C VAL A 32 9.80 15.87 11.81
N GLY A 33 10.77 15.01 12.17
CA GLY A 33 11.09 14.67 13.56
C GLY A 33 10.60 13.33 14.08
N GLU A 34 9.93 12.51 13.26
CA GLU A 34 9.49 11.16 13.67
C GLU A 34 10.13 10.06 12.82
N GLY A 35 10.53 8.98 13.48
CA GLY A 35 11.26 7.87 12.86
C GLY A 35 10.42 6.98 11.94
N PRO A 36 11.04 5.93 11.34
CA PRO A 36 10.51 5.17 10.20
C PRO A 36 9.32 4.24 10.48
N ASN A 37 8.86 4.13 11.71
CA ASN A 37 7.79 3.21 12.10
C ASN A 37 6.44 3.90 12.12
N MET A 38 5.83 4.04 10.94
CA MET A 38 4.53 4.67 10.89
C MET A 38 3.47 3.75 10.29
N ILE A 39 2.74 3.21 11.18
CA ILE A 39 1.36 2.77 11.05
C ILE A 39 0.54 4.03 10.82
N LEU A 40 -0.35 4.02 9.83
CA LEU A 40 -1.32 5.10 9.66
C LEU A 40 -2.36 5.05 10.80
N PRO A 41 -2.26 5.83 11.84
CA PRO A 41 -3.35 6.00 12.77
C PRO A 41 -4.11 7.28 12.41
N GLY A 42 -5.36 7.14 12.19
CA GLY A 42 -6.41 8.13 12.21
C GLY A 42 -6.06 9.53 11.68
N LYS A 43 -6.03 10.49 12.56
CA LYS A 43 -5.86 11.91 12.23
C LYS A 43 -4.46 12.31 11.74
N GLU A 44 -3.45 11.51 11.96
CA GLU A 44 -2.07 11.85 11.60
C GLU A 44 -1.78 11.68 10.09
N ALA A 45 -2.58 10.88 9.40
CA ALA A 45 -2.49 10.76 7.95
C ALA A 45 -2.92 12.05 7.21
N GLU A 46 -3.81 12.83 7.81
CA GLU A 46 -4.37 14.03 7.19
C GLU A 46 -3.30 15.13 6.94
N GLY A 47 -2.23 15.14 7.74
CA GLY A 47 -1.13 16.10 7.60
C GLY A 47 0.05 15.66 6.74
N ARG A 48 0.08 14.40 6.24
CA ARG A 48 1.24 13.88 5.54
C ARG A 48 1.26 14.29 4.08
N ARG A 49 2.41 14.81 3.68
CA ARG A 49 2.64 15.15 2.28
C ARG A 49 2.95 13.89 1.46
N PRO A 50 2.46 13.83 0.20
CA PRO A 50 2.83 12.75 -0.70
C PRO A 50 4.31 12.85 -1.09
N MET A 51 4.91 11.72 -1.43
CA MET A 51 6.21 11.71 -2.08
C MET A 51 6.13 12.44 -3.42
N PRO A 52 7.13 13.26 -3.77
CA PRO A 52 7.16 13.96 -5.04
C PRO A 52 6.97 12.98 -6.20
N ASP A 53 6.19 13.38 -7.19
CA ASP A 53 5.94 12.63 -8.43
C ASP A 53 5.27 11.26 -8.28
N ALA A 54 5.04 10.77 -7.05
CA ALA A 54 4.48 9.43 -6.82
C ALA A 54 3.09 9.25 -7.44
N ALA A 55 2.22 10.24 -7.34
CA ALA A 55 0.89 10.19 -7.94
C ALA A 55 0.95 10.12 -9.47
N ASP A 56 1.85 10.91 -10.09
CA ASP A 56 2.03 10.93 -11.54
C ASP A 56 2.64 9.61 -12.05
N GLU A 57 3.63 9.08 -11.35
CA GLU A 57 4.25 7.80 -11.72
C GLU A 57 3.27 6.62 -11.62
N LEU A 58 2.48 6.55 -10.55
CA LEU A 58 1.42 5.54 -10.45
C LEU A 58 0.32 5.79 -11.50
N GLY A 59 -0.02 7.03 -11.79
CA GLY A 59 -0.96 7.39 -12.85
C GLY A 59 -0.50 6.89 -14.21
N LYS A 60 0.79 7.00 -14.54
CA LYS A 60 1.35 6.44 -15.77
C LYS A 60 1.21 4.92 -15.84
N LEU A 61 1.45 4.21 -14.72
CA LEU A 61 1.27 2.75 -14.67
C LEU A 61 -0.18 2.34 -14.95
N THR A 62 -1.14 3.10 -14.45
CA THR A 62 -2.57 2.81 -14.73
C THR A 62 -2.94 3.03 -16.20
N GLN A 63 -2.26 3.93 -16.90
CA GLN A 63 -2.41 4.08 -18.35
C GLN A 63 -1.92 2.86 -19.14
N PHE A 64 -1.01 2.07 -18.56
CA PHE A 64 -0.57 0.78 -19.10
C PHE A 64 -1.36 -0.41 -18.53
N TYR A 65 -2.61 -0.18 -18.10
CA TYR A 65 -3.55 -1.18 -17.60
C TYR A 65 -3.13 -1.85 -16.29
N TYR A 66 -2.19 -1.29 -15.54
CA TYR A 66 -1.89 -1.77 -14.19
C TYR A 66 -3.03 -1.42 -13.24
N ASN A 67 -3.45 -2.40 -12.46
CA ASN A 67 -4.30 -2.19 -11.29
C ASN A 67 -3.44 -1.95 -10.06
N VAL A 68 -3.82 -0.99 -9.24
CA VAL A 68 -3.08 -0.64 -8.02
C VAL A 68 -3.79 -1.24 -6.81
N LEU A 69 -3.05 -2.04 -6.06
CA LEU A 69 -3.45 -2.56 -4.76
C LEU A 69 -2.71 -1.77 -3.68
N TYR A 70 -3.40 -0.85 -3.02
CA TYR A 70 -2.84 -0.11 -1.89
C TYR A 70 -2.89 -0.94 -0.63
N VAL A 71 -1.77 -1.08 0.05
CA VAL A 71 -1.65 -1.82 1.30
C VAL A 71 -1.49 -0.85 2.45
N VAL A 72 -2.38 -0.95 3.42
CA VAL A 72 -2.37 -0.15 4.65
C VAL A 72 -2.29 -1.09 5.84
N THR A 73 -1.36 -0.84 6.73
CA THR A 73 -1.28 -1.56 8.00
C THR A 73 -2.00 -0.75 9.08
N SER A 74 -2.87 -1.40 9.82
CA SER A 74 -3.58 -0.81 10.94
C SER A 74 -3.34 -1.63 12.20
N ASP A 75 -3.01 -0.96 13.28
CA ASP A 75 -3.06 -1.54 14.61
C ASP A 75 -4.44 -1.32 15.27
N LYS A 76 -4.63 -1.92 16.44
CA LYS A 76 -5.88 -1.78 17.18
C LYS A 76 -6.16 -0.34 17.66
N ALA A 77 -5.12 0.50 17.76
CA ALA A 77 -5.25 1.90 18.17
C ALA A 77 -5.70 2.80 17.03
N GLY A 78 -5.49 2.40 15.78
CA GLY A 78 -5.82 3.18 14.58
C GLY A 78 -7.30 3.18 14.17
N GLY A 79 -8.19 2.55 14.93
CA GLY A 79 -9.59 2.47 14.61
C GLY A 79 -10.01 1.17 13.89
N THR A 80 -11.25 1.11 13.42
CA THR A 80 -11.76 -0.04 12.68
C THR A 80 -11.15 -0.09 11.27
N LYS A 81 -11.12 -1.29 10.67
CA LYS A 81 -10.67 -1.46 9.28
C LYS A 81 -11.46 -0.56 8.31
N ALA A 82 -12.76 -0.37 8.55
CA ALA A 82 -13.59 0.50 7.73
C ALA A 82 -13.18 1.97 7.84
N GLN A 83 -12.86 2.43 9.03
CA GLN A 83 -12.37 3.79 9.26
C GLN A 83 -11.01 4.02 8.60
N VAL A 84 -10.07 3.09 8.78
CA VAL A 84 -8.74 3.15 8.13
C VAL A 84 -8.86 3.15 6.61
N ASN A 85 -9.74 2.30 6.06
CA ASN A 85 -10.01 2.27 4.61
C ASN A 85 -10.56 3.62 4.11
N ALA A 86 -11.55 4.19 4.82
CA ALA A 86 -12.15 5.46 4.45
C ALA A 86 -11.13 6.62 4.47
N GLN A 87 -10.30 6.67 5.49
CA GLN A 87 -9.23 7.67 5.61
C GLN A 87 -8.17 7.52 4.52
N ALA A 88 -7.72 6.30 4.26
CA ALA A 88 -6.77 6.01 3.21
C ALA A 88 -7.32 6.43 1.83
N ARG A 89 -8.58 6.11 1.55
CA ARG A 89 -9.25 6.49 0.30
C ARG A 89 -9.34 8.00 0.15
N GLN A 90 -9.71 8.72 1.22
CA GLN A 90 -9.80 10.17 1.20
C GLN A 90 -8.43 10.79 0.94
N TRP A 91 -7.39 10.33 1.64
CA TRP A 91 -6.03 10.84 1.42
C TRP A 91 -5.55 10.61 -0.02
N LEU A 92 -5.73 9.39 -0.56
CA LEU A 92 -5.36 9.09 -1.94
C LEU A 92 -6.08 9.98 -2.95
N LYS A 93 -7.36 10.24 -2.72
CA LYS A 93 -8.17 11.14 -3.56
C LYS A 93 -7.66 12.58 -3.48
N ASP A 94 -7.41 13.09 -2.28
CA ASP A 94 -6.96 14.47 -2.06
C ASP A 94 -5.57 14.70 -2.66
N GLN A 95 -4.71 13.68 -2.63
CA GLN A 95 -3.37 13.72 -3.22
C GLN A 95 -3.34 13.30 -4.71
N LYS A 96 -4.49 13.09 -5.33
CA LYS A 96 -4.65 12.77 -6.76
C LYS A 96 -3.98 11.47 -7.21
N PHE A 97 -3.88 10.50 -6.32
CA PHE A 97 -3.45 9.16 -6.68
C PHE A 97 -4.52 8.42 -7.51
N PRO A 98 -4.12 7.49 -8.40
CA PRO A 98 -5.07 6.71 -9.16
C PRO A 98 -5.98 5.87 -8.25
N VAL A 99 -7.19 5.61 -8.71
CA VAL A 99 -8.14 4.74 -8.01
C VAL A 99 -7.60 3.31 -7.99
N GLY A 100 -7.67 2.66 -6.84
CA GLY A 100 -7.25 1.28 -6.65
C GLY A 100 -7.98 0.62 -5.49
N HIS A 101 -7.73 -0.66 -5.32
CA HIS A 101 -8.25 -1.39 -4.17
C HIS A 101 -7.39 -1.12 -2.93
N ILE A 102 -8.03 -0.88 -1.78
CA ILE A 102 -7.34 -0.65 -0.51
C ILE A 102 -7.47 -1.90 0.35
N LEU A 103 -6.34 -2.50 0.65
CA LEU A 103 -6.21 -3.65 1.52
C LEU A 103 -5.74 -3.20 2.89
N VAL A 104 -6.59 -3.32 3.90
CA VAL A 104 -6.26 -3.01 5.29
C VAL A 104 -5.88 -4.28 6.02
N LEU A 105 -4.63 -4.36 6.44
CA LEU A 105 -4.05 -5.49 7.15
C LEU A 105 -3.77 -5.14 8.62
N SER A 106 -3.67 -6.17 9.46
CA SER A 106 -3.15 -6.01 10.81
C SER A 106 -1.63 -5.72 10.78
N SER A 107 -1.10 -5.26 11.89
CA SER A 107 0.34 -5.04 12.08
C SER A 107 1.17 -6.34 12.21
N ASP A 108 0.53 -7.51 12.14
CA ASP A 108 1.23 -8.79 12.13
C ASP A 108 2.13 -8.89 10.87
N PRO A 109 3.44 -9.12 11.03
CA PRO A 109 4.35 -9.24 9.90
C PRO A 109 3.98 -10.33 8.88
N LYS A 110 3.19 -11.32 9.30
CA LYS A 110 2.73 -12.43 8.43
C LYS A 110 1.48 -12.09 7.63
N ALA A 111 0.71 -11.09 8.06
CA ALA A 111 -0.61 -10.79 7.48
C ALA A 111 -0.55 -10.52 5.97
N LEU A 112 0.44 -9.78 5.50
CA LEU A 112 0.62 -9.51 4.07
C LEU A 112 0.95 -10.79 3.29
N GLY A 113 1.87 -11.60 3.82
CA GLY A 113 2.26 -12.84 3.17
C GLY A 113 1.11 -13.83 3.03
N GLU A 114 0.32 -14.00 4.07
CA GLU A 114 -0.88 -14.85 4.06
C GLU A 114 -1.91 -14.33 3.04
N LYS A 115 -2.07 -13.02 2.95
CA LYS A 115 -2.98 -12.40 1.97
C LYS A 115 -2.50 -12.56 0.54
N LEU A 116 -1.20 -12.47 0.30
CA LEU A 116 -0.61 -12.75 -1.01
C LEU A 116 -0.84 -14.21 -1.44
N ASP A 117 -0.67 -15.16 -0.52
CA ASP A 117 -0.93 -16.57 -0.77
C ASP A 117 -2.41 -16.82 -1.08
N GLU A 118 -3.32 -16.21 -0.32
CA GLU A 118 -4.76 -16.27 -0.56
C GLU A 118 -5.14 -15.71 -1.94
N MET A 119 -4.61 -14.56 -2.31
CA MET A 119 -4.87 -13.93 -3.61
C MET A 119 -4.33 -14.78 -4.77
N HIS A 120 -3.13 -15.33 -4.66
CA HIS A 120 -2.57 -16.21 -5.67
C HIS A 120 -3.38 -17.51 -5.82
N ALA A 121 -3.85 -18.09 -4.71
CA ALA A 121 -4.73 -19.26 -4.72
C ALA A 121 -6.09 -18.94 -5.36
N ALA A 122 -6.59 -17.72 -5.21
CA ALA A 122 -7.81 -17.24 -5.87
C ALA A 122 -7.62 -16.90 -7.37
N GLY A 123 -6.41 -17.06 -7.91
CA GLY A 123 -6.12 -16.86 -9.34
C GLY A 123 -5.48 -15.52 -9.70
N TRP A 124 -5.21 -14.64 -8.74
CA TRP A 124 -4.56 -13.35 -8.96
C TRP A 124 -3.04 -13.47 -9.15
N ARG A 125 -2.63 -14.23 -10.16
CA ARG A 125 -1.22 -14.57 -10.41
C ARG A 125 -0.43 -13.43 -11.07
N THR A 126 -1.08 -12.40 -11.53
CA THR A 126 -0.47 -11.18 -12.08
C THR A 126 0.06 -10.23 -11.01
N LEU A 127 -0.26 -10.47 -9.74
CA LEU A 127 0.34 -9.77 -8.60
C LEU A 127 1.76 -10.31 -8.35
N LYS A 128 2.74 -9.63 -8.94
CA LYS A 128 4.14 -10.09 -8.96
C LYS A 128 5.14 -9.09 -8.39
N ILE A 129 4.73 -7.85 -8.21
CA ILE A 129 5.60 -6.77 -7.74
C ILE A 129 4.95 -5.97 -6.62
N GLY A 130 5.74 -5.65 -5.61
CA GLY A 130 5.38 -4.77 -4.53
C GLY A 130 6.32 -3.58 -4.43
N VAL A 131 5.78 -2.40 -4.19
CA VAL A 131 6.53 -1.18 -3.86
C VAL A 131 6.22 -0.82 -2.42
N GLY A 132 7.22 -0.81 -1.58
CA GLY A 132 7.04 -0.61 -0.15
C GLY A 132 8.18 0.14 0.49
N ARG A 133 7.95 0.56 1.71
CA ARG A 133 8.92 1.26 2.53
C ARG A 133 9.54 0.36 3.58
N THR A 134 8.74 -0.52 4.16
CA THR A 134 9.16 -1.37 5.27
C THR A 134 9.86 -2.64 4.79
N LYS A 135 10.85 -3.07 5.55
CA LYS A 135 11.55 -4.34 5.31
C LYS A 135 10.58 -5.53 5.32
N ALA A 136 9.62 -5.54 6.26
CA ALA A 136 8.63 -6.60 6.38
C ALA A 136 7.75 -6.72 5.13
N PHE A 137 7.36 -5.58 4.53
CA PHE A 137 6.63 -5.56 3.26
C PHE A 137 7.46 -6.20 2.14
N ALA A 138 8.70 -5.76 1.95
CA ALA A 138 9.58 -6.28 0.91
C ALA A 138 9.86 -7.79 1.11
N GLU A 139 10.12 -8.23 2.33
CA GLU A 139 10.36 -9.64 2.65
C GLU A 139 9.16 -10.52 2.32
N SER A 140 7.94 -10.04 2.54
CA SER A 140 6.72 -10.79 2.20
C SER A 140 6.63 -11.15 0.71
N PHE A 141 7.08 -10.25 -0.16
CA PHE A 141 7.18 -10.49 -1.61
C PHE A 141 8.36 -11.41 -1.97
N LEU A 142 9.54 -11.11 -1.45
CA LEU A 142 10.77 -11.84 -1.78
C LEU A 142 10.74 -13.31 -1.34
N GLN A 143 10.14 -13.62 -0.20
CA GLN A 143 9.95 -14.99 0.28
C GLN A 143 9.07 -15.83 -0.66
N ARG A 144 8.23 -15.17 -1.44
CA ARG A 144 7.33 -15.80 -2.43
C ARG A 144 7.88 -15.74 -3.85
N ARG A 145 9.16 -15.38 -4.01
CA ARG A 145 9.84 -15.21 -5.31
C ARG A 145 9.20 -14.14 -6.18
N LEU A 146 8.58 -13.15 -5.55
CA LEU A 146 8.03 -11.96 -6.20
C LEU A 146 9.03 -10.83 -6.11
N ASP A 147 8.86 -9.82 -6.97
CA ASP A 147 9.72 -8.64 -6.96
C ASP A 147 9.29 -7.65 -5.88
N ALA A 148 10.27 -6.99 -5.27
CA ALA A 148 10.04 -5.90 -4.33
C ALA A 148 10.94 -4.71 -4.66
N VAL A 149 10.35 -3.52 -4.62
CA VAL A 149 11.03 -2.24 -4.76
C VAL A 149 10.85 -1.46 -3.46
N MET A 150 11.93 -0.94 -2.90
CA MET A 150 11.86 -0.12 -1.69
C MET A 150 11.94 1.36 -2.03
N VAL A 151 11.05 2.14 -1.47
CA VAL A 151 10.94 3.60 -1.63
C VAL A 151 10.54 4.22 -0.28
N PRO A 152 11.23 5.26 0.19
CA PRO A 152 12.52 5.80 -0.27
C PRO A 152 13.68 4.84 -0.05
N GLU A 153 14.89 5.21 -0.50
CA GLU A 153 16.08 4.39 -0.28
C GLU A 153 16.28 4.11 1.22
N PRO A 154 16.30 2.84 1.62
CA PRO A 154 16.39 2.47 3.03
C PRO A 154 17.80 2.71 3.59
N ALA A 155 17.90 2.86 4.91
CA ALA A 155 19.16 2.95 5.60
C ALA A 155 20.01 1.67 5.44
N ARG A 156 21.32 1.79 5.61
CA ARG A 156 22.23 0.64 5.52
C ARG A 156 21.81 -0.46 6.50
N GLY A 157 21.64 -1.68 6.00
CA GLY A 157 21.23 -2.85 6.79
C GLY A 157 19.71 -3.11 6.81
N GLU A 158 18.91 -2.19 6.31
CA GLU A 158 17.45 -2.36 6.23
C GLU A 158 16.97 -2.97 4.91
N VAL A 159 17.88 -3.17 3.96
CA VAL A 159 17.56 -3.76 2.65
C VAL A 159 17.59 -5.27 2.75
N PRO A 160 16.47 -5.96 2.48
CA PRO A 160 16.50 -7.41 2.29
C PRO A 160 17.42 -7.78 1.12
N ARG A 161 18.12 -8.90 1.23
CA ARG A 161 18.85 -9.45 0.09
C ARG A 161 17.88 -9.64 -1.08
N LYS A 162 18.20 -9.10 -2.26
CA LYS A 162 17.43 -9.14 -3.52
C LYS A 162 16.34 -8.08 -3.69
N ALA A 163 16.11 -7.17 -2.75
CA ALA A 163 15.23 -6.03 -3.03
C ALA A 163 15.90 -5.06 -4.03
N LYS A 164 15.10 -4.56 -4.94
CA LYS A 164 15.48 -3.43 -5.79
C LYS A 164 15.21 -2.14 -5.02
N VAL A 165 16.12 -1.19 -5.12
CA VAL A 165 15.97 0.13 -4.49
C VAL A 165 15.72 1.13 -5.60
N ALA A 166 14.66 1.92 -5.47
CA ALA A 166 14.41 3.04 -6.36
C ALA A 166 15.39 4.18 -6.03
N LYS A 167 16.08 4.65 -7.03
CA LYS A 167 16.98 5.81 -6.92
C LYS A 167 16.21 7.12 -7.06
#